data_d867f8e7807168d8a49243c064bef60d
#
_entry.id   d867f8e7807168d8a49243c064bef60d
#
_cell.length_a   1.000
_cell.length_b   1.000
_cell.length_c   1.000
_cell.angle_alpha   90.00
_cell.angle_beta   90.00
_cell.angle_gamma   90.00
#
_symmetry.space_group_name_H-M   'P 1'
#
loop_
_entity.id
_entity.type
_entity.pdbx_description
1 polymer ?
#
loop_
_entity_poly.entity_id
_entity_poly.type
_entity_poly.pdbx_seq_one_letter_code
_entity_poly.pdbx_strand_id
1 'polypeptide(L)'
;MNAQIEGRVAVVTGGSSGIGFETLRLLLGEGAKVAFCGRNPDRLASAHAALQNEYPEGEVFSWRCDVLNEAEVEAFAAAVAARFGGVDMLINNAGQGYVAHFADTPREAWLHEAELKLFGVINPVKAFQSLLEASDIASITCVNSLLALQPEEHMIATSAARAALLNMTLTLSKELVDKGIRVNSILLGMVESGQWQRRFESRSDKSQSWQQWTADIARKRGIPMARLGKPQEPAQALLFLASPLA
;
A
#
# COMPACT_ATOMS: atom_id res chain seq x y z
N MET A 1 -17.42 -10.24 3.76
CA MET A 1 -18.18 -9.12 3.10
C MET A 1 -18.43 -9.59 1.68
N ASN A 2 -19.57 -9.38 1.11
CA ASN A 2 -19.71 -9.58 -0.34
C ASN A 2 -19.30 -8.27 -1.02
N ALA A 3 -18.05 -8.22 -1.46
CA ALA A 3 -17.46 -7.01 -2.03
C ALA A 3 -17.85 -6.77 -3.51
N GLN A 4 -18.58 -7.72 -4.13
CA GLN A 4 -19.02 -7.66 -5.53
C GLN A 4 -17.85 -7.51 -6.53
N ILE A 5 -16.72 -8.19 -6.27
CA ILE A 5 -15.50 -8.12 -7.07
C ILE A 5 -15.07 -9.49 -7.64
N GLU A 6 -15.96 -10.47 -7.65
CA GLU A 6 -15.67 -11.78 -8.24
C GLU A 6 -15.24 -11.64 -9.71
N GLY A 7 -14.13 -12.26 -10.08
CA GLY A 7 -13.53 -12.18 -11.41
C GLY A 7 -12.87 -10.84 -11.78
N ARG A 8 -12.98 -9.80 -10.94
CA ARG A 8 -12.36 -8.48 -11.17
C ARG A 8 -10.86 -8.52 -10.91
N VAL A 9 -10.12 -7.64 -11.56
CA VAL A 9 -8.66 -7.59 -11.51
C VAL A 9 -8.19 -6.47 -10.58
N ALA A 10 -7.46 -6.84 -9.54
CA ALA A 10 -6.85 -5.91 -8.60
C ALA A 10 -5.33 -5.90 -8.69
N VAL A 11 -4.74 -4.72 -8.75
CA VAL A 11 -3.30 -4.49 -8.72
C VAL A 11 -2.90 -3.87 -7.38
N VAL A 12 -1.91 -4.47 -6.69
CA VAL A 12 -1.40 -3.98 -5.40
C VAL A 12 0.10 -3.74 -5.49
N THR A 13 0.54 -2.49 -5.35
CA THR A 13 1.97 -2.20 -5.23
C THR A 13 2.47 -2.50 -3.82
N GLY A 14 3.67 -3.10 -3.69
CA GLY A 14 4.20 -3.49 -2.37
C GLY A 14 3.42 -4.64 -1.72
N GLY A 15 2.90 -5.58 -2.52
CA GLY A 15 2.06 -6.70 -2.08
C GLY A 15 2.80 -7.84 -1.39
N SER A 16 4.13 -7.83 -1.32
CA SER A 16 4.90 -8.97 -0.80
C SER A 16 4.94 -9.09 0.74
N SER A 17 4.33 -8.19 1.49
CA SER A 17 4.27 -8.25 2.96
C SER A 17 3.27 -7.26 3.55
N GLY A 18 2.97 -7.43 4.86
CA GLY A 18 2.20 -6.46 5.64
C GLY A 18 0.83 -6.16 5.07
N ILE A 19 0.45 -4.89 5.02
CA ILE A 19 -0.88 -4.44 4.59
C ILE A 19 -1.18 -4.87 3.16
N GLY A 20 -0.21 -4.72 2.23
CA GLY A 20 -0.40 -5.13 0.84
C GLY A 20 -0.67 -6.63 0.69
N PHE A 21 0.05 -7.48 1.43
CA PHE A 21 -0.17 -8.91 1.43
C PHE A 21 -1.55 -9.29 1.99
N GLU A 22 -1.95 -8.70 3.12
CA GLU A 22 -3.27 -8.95 3.70
C GLU A 22 -4.40 -8.44 2.80
N THR A 23 -4.17 -7.34 2.07
CA THR A 23 -5.11 -6.84 1.06
C THR A 23 -5.30 -7.85 -0.08
N LEU A 24 -4.21 -8.44 -0.59
CA LEU A 24 -4.26 -9.50 -1.61
C LEU A 24 -5.05 -10.72 -1.12
N ARG A 25 -4.84 -11.14 0.14
CA ARG A 25 -5.59 -12.25 0.75
C ARG A 25 -7.09 -11.99 0.76
N LEU A 26 -7.50 -10.78 1.17
CA LEU A 26 -8.92 -10.41 1.21
C LEU A 26 -9.53 -10.31 -0.19
N LEU A 27 -8.79 -9.75 -1.17
CA LEU A 27 -9.24 -9.67 -2.55
C LEU A 27 -9.46 -11.07 -3.16
N LEU A 28 -8.51 -12.00 -2.96
CA LEU A 28 -8.65 -13.39 -3.38
C LEU A 28 -9.83 -14.10 -2.70
N GLY A 29 -10.02 -13.85 -1.39
CA GLY A 29 -11.14 -14.38 -0.62
C GLY A 29 -12.51 -13.91 -1.10
N GLU A 30 -12.59 -12.77 -1.81
CA GLU A 30 -13.80 -12.24 -2.46
C GLU A 30 -13.85 -12.58 -3.97
N GLY A 31 -12.99 -13.50 -4.45
CA GLY A 31 -12.99 -14.01 -5.82
C GLY A 31 -12.30 -13.11 -6.87
N ALA A 32 -11.58 -12.08 -6.46
CA ALA A 32 -10.83 -11.24 -7.39
C ALA A 32 -9.55 -11.95 -7.90
N LYS A 33 -9.14 -11.61 -9.12
CA LYS A 33 -7.81 -11.92 -9.67
C LYS A 33 -6.84 -10.86 -9.17
N VAL A 34 -5.64 -11.25 -8.76
CA VAL A 34 -4.71 -10.30 -8.18
C VAL A 34 -3.37 -10.26 -8.90
N ALA A 35 -2.87 -9.05 -9.14
CA ALA A 35 -1.49 -8.79 -9.53
C ALA A 35 -0.80 -7.95 -8.45
N PHE A 36 0.46 -8.24 -8.17
CA PHE A 36 1.21 -7.44 -7.23
C PHE A 36 2.69 -7.33 -7.58
N CYS A 37 3.30 -6.26 -7.12
CA CYS A 37 4.72 -6.04 -7.35
C CYS A 37 5.50 -5.71 -6.08
N GLY A 38 6.81 -5.83 -6.20
CA GLY A 38 7.78 -5.47 -5.17
C GLY A 38 9.21 -5.63 -5.68
N ARG A 39 10.19 -5.10 -4.94
CA ARG A 39 11.58 -5.06 -5.38
C ARG A 39 12.38 -6.33 -5.10
N ASN A 40 12.02 -7.05 -4.04
CA ASN A 40 12.76 -8.23 -3.59
C ASN A 40 12.16 -9.51 -4.18
N PRO A 41 12.88 -10.26 -5.04
CA PRO A 41 12.36 -11.44 -5.72
C PRO A 41 12.02 -12.59 -4.76
N ASP A 42 12.79 -12.79 -3.69
CA ASP A 42 12.57 -13.90 -2.76
C ASP A 42 11.28 -13.66 -1.95
N ARG A 43 11.04 -12.41 -1.52
CA ARG A 43 9.78 -12.04 -0.84
C ARG A 43 8.58 -12.14 -1.77
N LEU A 44 8.74 -11.77 -3.04
CA LEU A 44 7.68 -11.92 -4.05
C LEU A 44 7.33 -13.39 -4.25
N ALA A 45 8.34 -14.24 -4.44
CA ALA A 45 8.14 -15.68 -4.61
C ALA A 45 7.48 -16.32 -3.37
N SER A 46 7.94 -15.95 -2.17
CA SER A 46 7.36 -16.44 -0.91
C SER A 46 5.90 -15.98 -0.73
N ALA A 47 5.60 -14.72 -1.04
CA ALA A 47 4.24 -14.20 -0.96
C ALA A 47 3.33 -14.85 -2.00
N HIS A 48 3.80 -15.02 -3.23
CA HIS A 48 3.06 -15.71 -4.28
C HIS A 48 2.71 -17.14 -3.87
N ALA A 49 3.68 -17.91 -3.41
CA ALA A 49 3.48 -19.29 -2.97
C ALA A 49 2.49 -19.36 -1.80
N ALA A 50 2.58 -18.46 -0.83
CA ALA A 50 1.67 -18.42 0.30
C ALA A 50 0.22 -18.14 -0.14
N LEU A 51 0.02 -17.17 -1.04
CA LEU A 51 -1.30 -16.85 -1.60
C LEU A 51 -1.87 -18.02 -2.42
N GLN A 52 -1.05 -18.63 -3.29
CA GLN A 52 -1.48 -19.75 -4.12
C GLN A 52 -1.82 -21.01 -3.29
N ASN A 53 -1.09 -21.24 -2.19
CA ASN A 53 -1.38 -22.34 -1.26
C ASN A 53 -2.69 -22.11 -0.48
N GLU A 54 -2.99 -20.87 -0.10
CA GLU A 54 -4.23 -20.53 0.61
C GLU A 54 -5.44 -20.48 -0.33
N TYR A 55 -5.22 -20.08 -1.57
CA TYR A 55 -6.25 -19.98 -2.63
C TYR A 55 -5.80 -20.77 -3.87
N PRO A 56 -5.90 -22.11 -3.88
CA PRO A 56 -5.39 -22.94 -4.98
C PRO A 56 -6.02 -22.60 -6.34
N GLU A 57 -7.30 -22.24 -6.37
CA GLU A 57 -8.03 -21.83 -7.58
C GLU A 57 -7.92 -20.31 -7.87
N GLY A 58 -7.27 -19.56 -7.00
CA GLY A 58 -7.11 -18.12 -7.12
C GLY A 58 -6.10 -17.76 -8.22
N GLU A 59 -6.43 -16.74 -9.00
CA GLU A 59 -5.51 -16.20 -10.01
C GLU A 59 -4.56 -15.18 -9.41
N VAL A 60 -3.32 -15.60 -9.15
CA VAL A 60 -2.25 -14.79 -8.55
C VAL A 60 -1.16 -14.51 -9.58
N PHE A 61 -0.75 -13.25 -9.71
CA PHE A 61 0.35 -12.82 -10.56
C PHE A 61 1.30 -11.90 -9.80
N SER A 62 2.57 -12.26 -9.73
CA SER A 62 3.60 -11.46 -9.06
C SER A 62 4.67 -11.00 -10.04
N TRP A 63 5.14 -9.76 -9.89
CA TRP A 63 6.12 -9.16 -10.79
C TRP A 63 7.17 -8.38 -10.01
N ARG A 64 8.46 -8.53 -10.39
CA ARG A 64 9.51 -7.69 -9.81
C ARG A 64 9.42 -6.29 -10.43
N CYS A 65 9.23 -5.26 -9.59
CA CYS A 65 9.13 -3.88 -10.04
C CYS A 65 9.51 -2.93 -8.91
N ASP A 66 10.33 -1.93 -9.20
CA ASP A 66 10.47 -0.73 -8.39
C ASP A 66 9.51 0.32 -8.90
N VAL A 67 8.57 0.75 -8.06
CA VAL A 67 7.56 1.76 -8.42
C VAL A 67 8.15 3.14 -8.76
N LEU A 68 9.42 3.36 -8.43
CA LEU A 68 10.15 4.58 -8.82
C LEU A 68 10.77 4.48 -10.22
N ASN A 69 10.85 3.28 -10.79
CA ASN A 69 11.32 3.07 -12.16
C ASN A 69 10.12 3.01 -13.12
N GLU A 70 9.89 4.08 -13.87
CA GLU A 70 8.76 4.22 -14.79
C GLU A 70 8.69 3.06 -15.80
N ALA A 71 9.83 2.69 -16.41
CA ALA A 71 9.88 1.58 -17.37
C ALA A 71 9.56 0.21 -16.75
N GLU A 72 9.96 -0.05 -15.50
CA GLU A 72 9.58 -1.27 -14.80
C GLU A 72 8.08 -1.31 -14.49
N VAL A 73 7.48 -0.14 -14.17
CA VAL A 73 6.04 -0.03 -13.92
C VAL A 73 5.23 -0.21 -15.20
N GLU A 74 5.66 0.39 -16.32
CA GLU A 74 5.05 0.19 -17.65
C GLU A 74 5.11 -1.29 -18.07
N ALA A 75 6.27 -1.93 -17.90
CA ALA A 75 6.43 -3.36 -18.18
C ALA A 75 5.50 -4.22 -17.31
N PHE A 76 5.33 -3.87 -16.03
CA PHE A 76 4.39 -4.55 -15.14
C PHE A 76 2.95 -4.36 -15.62
N ALA A 77 2.54 -3.15 -15.99
CA ALA A 77 1.19 -2.88 -16.50
C ALA A 77 0.90 -3.66 -17.80
N ALA A 78 1.86 -3.71 -18.73
CA ALA A 78 1.76 -4.50 -19.95
C ALA A 78 1.62 -6.00 -19.66
N ALA A 79 2.39 -6.53 -18.69
CA ALA A 79 2.31 -7.94 -18.29
C ALA A 79 0.97 -8.27 -17.63
N VAL A 80 0.41 -7.37 -16.80
CA VAL A 80 -0.93 -7.51 -16.21
C VAL A 80 -2.00 -7.50 -17.28
N ALA A 81 -1.93 -6.57 -18.24
CA ALA A 81 -2.86 -6.51 -19.38
C ALA A 81 -2.82 -7.79 -20.23
N ALA A 82 -1.64 -8.31 -20.52
CA ALA A 82 -1.47 -9.56 -21.27
C ALA A 82 -2.03 -10.77 -20.49
N ARG A 83 -1.92 -10.78 -19.16
CA ARG A 83 -2.37 -11.89 -18.30
C ARG A 83 -3.86 -11.88 -18.04
N PHE A 84 -4.45 -10.71 -17.78
CA PHE A 84 -5.83 -10.57 -17.27
C PHE A 84 -6.76 -9.78 -18.20
N GLY A 85 -6.24 -9.10 -19.22
CA GLY A 85 -7.00 -8.32 -20.19
C GLY A 85 -7.42 -6.93 -19.73
N GLY A 86 -7.38 -6.61 -18.42
CA GLY A 86 -7.81 -5.33 -17.86
C GLY A 86 -7.42 -5.17 -16.41
N VAL A 87 -7.78 -4.02 -15.82
CA VAL A 87 -7.59 -3.72 -14.39
C VAL A 87 -8.81 -2.94 -13.89
N ASP A 88 -9.40 -3.39 -12.79
CA ASP A 88 -10.55 -2.75 -12.14
C ASP A 88 -10.13 -1.92 -10.92
N MET A 89 -9.11 -2.35 -10.19
CA MET A 89 -8.71 -1.77 -8.92
C MET A 89 -7.19 -1.59 -8.86
N LEU A 90 -6.71 -0.38 -8.57
CA LEU A 90 -5.29 -0.09 -8.31
C LEU A 90 -5.10 0.36 -6.86
N ILE A 91 -4.34 -0.41 -6.09
CA ILE A 91 -4.04 -0.10 -4.70
C ILE A 91 -2.56 0.26 -4.58
N ASN A 92 -2.29 1.56 -4.44
CA ASN A 92 -0.96 2.12 -4.25
C ASN A 92 -0.56 2.00 -2.77
N ASN A 93 0.12 0.92 -2.42
CA ASN A 93 0.52 0.60 -1.06
C ASN A 93 2.05 0.62 -0.86
N ALA A 94 2.85 0.54 -1.92
CA ALA A 94 4.30 0.55 -1.81
C ALA A 94 4.80 1.81 -1.07
N GLY A 95 5.59 1.62 -0.02
CA GLY A 95 6.15 2.73 0.73
C GLY A 95 6.82 2.33 2.03
N GLN A 96 7.57 3.27 2.59
CA GLN A 96 8.18 3.22 3.92
C GLN A 96 8.32 4.64 4.45
N GLY A 97 8.70 4.83 5.70
CA GLY A 97 8.99 6.14 6.28
C GLY A 97 10.45 6.30 6.65
N TYR A 98 10.95 7.52 6.61
CA TYR A 98 12.27 7.93 7.09
C TYR A 98 12.14 8.60 8.46
N VAL A 99 12.95 8.17 9.42
CA VAL A 99 12.89 8.64 10.81
C VAL A 99 14.13 9.47 11.09
N ALA A 100 13.96 10.79 11.15
CA ALA A 100 14.98 11.76 11.56
C ALA A 100 14.31 13.07 11.94
N HIS A 101 14.95 13.85 12.81
CA HIS A 101 14.60 15.24 13.10
C HIS A 101 15.11 16.18 11.98
N PHE A 102 14.63 17.42 11.97
CA PHE A 102 14.97 18.40 10.94
C PHE A 102 16.47 18.56 10.74
N ALA A 103 17.22 18.73 11.83
CA ALA A 103 18.67 18.95 11.80
C ALA A 103 19.44 17.75 11.21
N ASP A 104 18.90 16.52 11.35
CA ASP A 104 19.55 15.28 10.96
C ASP A 104 19.02 14.72 9.64
N THR A 105 18.09 15.43 8.97
CA THR A 105 17.49 14.98 7.71
C THR A 105 18.29 15.55 6.53
N PRO A 106 19.11 14.73 5.86
CA PRO A 106 19.90 15.19 4.72
C PRO A 106 19.01 15.45 3.50
N ARG A 107 19.51 16.25 2.56
CA ARG A 107 18.79 16.61 1.32
C ARG A 107 18.31 15.37 0.56
N GLU A 108 19.10 14.33 0.49
CA GLU A 108 18.80 13.08 -0.23
C GLU A 108 17.60 12.36 0.40
N ALA A 109 17.46 12.40 1.73
CA ALA A 109 16.31 11.83 2.41
C ALA A 109 15.02 12.61 2.11
N TRP A 110 15.09 13.96 2.05
CA TRP A 110 13.95 14.78 1.62
C TRP A 110 13.50 14.44 0.20
N LEU A 111 14.45 14.36 -0.72
CA LEU A 111 14.17 14.04 -2.13
C LEU A 111 13.60 12.62 -2.25
N HIS A 112 14.20 11.62 -1.59
CA HIS A 112 13.73 10.24 -1.64
C HIS A 112 12.32 10.09 -1.03
N GLU A 113 12.03 10.75 0.11
CA GLU A 113 10.70 10.71 0.70
C GLU A 113 9.65 11.35 -0.22
N ALA A 114 9.96 12.48 -0.85
CA ALA A 114 9.09 13.11 -1.83
C ALA A 114 8.88 12.20 -3.06
N GLU A 115 9.97 11.68 -3.62
CA GLU A 115 9.94 10.78 -4.78
C GLU A 115 9.10 9.53 -4.49
N LEU A 116 9.36 8.85 -3.37
CA LEU A 116 8.66 7.62 -3.01
C LEU A 116 7.16 7.83 -2.80
N LYS A 117 6.73 8.96 -2.22
CA LYS A 117 5.31 9.21 -1.97
C LYS A 117 4.57 9.72 -3.20
N LEU A 118 5.23 10.52 -4.04
CA LEU A 118 4.59 11.07 -5.24
C LEU A 118 4.77 10.12 -6.44
N PHE A 119 5.99 9.84 -6.86
CA PHE A 119 6.22 8.99 -8.04
C PHE A 119 5.93 7.52 -7.81
N GLY A 120 6.02 7.03 -6.57
CA GLY A 120 5.52 5.70 -6.20
C GLY A 120 4.00 5.53 -6.40
N VAL A 121 3.26 6.62 -6.62
CA VAL A 121 1.83 6.63 -6.97
C VAL A 121 1.62 7.12 -8.42
N ILE A 122 2.31 8.18 -8.84
CA ILE A 122 2.18 8.75 -10.19
C ILE A 122 2.49 7.70 -11.27
N ASN A 123 3.60 6.99 -11.14
CA ASN A 123 4.00 6.00 -12.13
C ASN A 123 2.96 4.88 -12.29
N PRO A 124 2.49 4.18 -11.21
CA PRO A 124 1.41 3.22 -11.34
C PRO A 124 0.11 3.81 -11.89
N VAL A 125 -0.31 5.00 -11.44
CA VAL A 125 -1.53 5.64 -11.96
C VAL A 125 -1.44 5.86 -13.46
N LYS A 126 -0.33 6.43 -13.96
CA LYS A 126 -0.12 6.65 -15.40
C LYS A 126 -0.12 5.33 -16.17
N ALA A 127 0.62 4.34 -15.72
CA ALA A 127 0.77 3.07 -16.44
C ALA A 127 -0.52 2.24 -16.51
N PHE A 128 -1.38 2.32 -15.48
CA PHE A 128 -2.62 1.57 -15.41
C PHE A 128 -3.87 2.37 -15.82
N GLN A 129 -3.76 3.68 -16.06
CA GLN A 129 -4.92 4.56 -16.29
C GLN A 129 -5.82 4.07 -17.43
N SER A 130 -5.27 3.74 -18.59
CA SER A 130 -6.06 3.28 -19.74
C SER A 130 -6.78 1.96 -19.48
N LEU A 131 -6.20 1.07 -18.66
CA LEU A 131 -6.82 -0.19 -18.27
C LEU A 131 -7.96 0.04 -17.27
N LEU A 132 -7.80 1.02 -16.36
CA LEU A 132 -8.83 1.44 -15.42
C LEU A 132 -10.00 2.14 -16.14
N GLU A 133 -9.73 3.01 -17.12
CA GLU A 133 -10.76 3.70 -17.91
C GLU A 133 -11.70 2.74 -18.67
N ALA A 134 -11.26 1.50 -18.92
CA ALA A 134 -12.06 0.46 -19.55
C ALA A 134 -12.95 -0.33 -18.56
N SER A 135 -12.80 -0.12 -17.25
CA SER A 135 -13.56 -0.81 -16.20
C SER A 135 -14.82 -0.04 -15.80
N ASP A 136 -15.91 -0.75 -15.56
CA ASP A 136 -17.17 -0.20 -15.05
C ASP A 136 -17.19 0.03 -13.52
N ILE A 137 -16.15 -0.43 -12.80
CA ILE A 137 -16.00 -0.27 -11.35
C ILE A 137 -14.66 0.38 -10.95
N ALA A 138 -14.00 1.04 -11.88
CA ALA A 138 -12.63 1.53 -11.72
C ALA A 138 -12.38 2.28 -10.40
N SER A 139 -11.32 1.89 -9.71
CA SER A 139 -10.90 2.57 -8.49
C SER A 139 -9.38 2.62 -8.32
N ILE A 140 -8.92 3.73 -7.75
CA ILE A 140 -7.55 3.94 -7.27
C ILE A 140 -7.62 4.21 -5.77
N THR A 141 -6.90 3.43 -4.96
CA THR A 141 -6.82 3.66 -3.52
C THR A 141 -5.36 3.85 -3.12
N CYS A 142 -5.06 4.97 -2.45
CA CYS A 142 -3.71 5.31 -2.00
C CYS A 142 -3.56 5.06 -0.50
N VAL A 143 -2.56 4.28 -0.12
CA VAL A 143 -2.17 4.09 1.29
C VAL A 143 -1.32 5.27 1.74
N ASN A 144 -1.90 6.12 2.56
CA ASN A 144 -1.26 7.29 3.13
C ASN A 144 -1.12 7.13 4.66
N SER A 145 -0.84 8.19 5.38
CA SER A 145 -0.61 8.19 6.82
C SER A 145 -1.28 9.39 7.49
N LEU A 146 -1.66 9.23 8.75
CA LEU A 146 -2.07 10.34 9.63
C LEU A 146 -1.02 11.45 9.73
N LEU A 147 0.24 11.15 9.45
CA LEU A 147 1.32 12.15 9.35
C LEU A 147 1.04 13.25 8.33
N ALA A 148 0.14 13.02 7.37
CA ALA A 148 -0.31 14.05 6.42
C ALA A 148 -1.09 15.20 7.10
N LEU A 149 -1.76 14.92 8.23
CA LEU A 149 -2.58 15.87 8.98
C LEU A 149 -2.05 16.13 10.40
N GLN A 150 -1.34 15.18 10.97
CA GLN A 150 -0.76 15.21 12.31
C GLN A 150 0.73 14.88 12.21
N PRO A 151 1.57 15.85 11.79
CA PRO A 151 3.00 15.62 11.59
C PRO A 151 3.71 15.34 12.92
N GLU A 152 4.76 14.50 12.84
CA GLU A 152 5.64 14.21 13.96
C GLU A 152 7.05 14.77 13.71
N GLU A 153 7.65 15.42 14.70
CA GLU A 153 8.94 16.11 14.57
C GLU A 153 10.11 15.21 14.13
N HIS A 154 10.07 13.92 14.55
CA HIS A 154 11.08 12.93 14.17
C HIS A 154 10.77 12.19 12.85
N MET A 155 9.79 12.68 12.07
CA MET A 155 9.39 12.15 10.76
C MET A 155 9.10 13.30 9.76
N ILE A 156 9.84 14.38 9.85
CA ILE A 156 9.49 15.61 9.16
C ILE A 156 9.41 15.47 7.63
N ALA A 157 10.39 14.83 6.99
CA ALA A 157 10.39 14.63 5.55
C ALA A 157 9.22 13.70 5.11
N THR A 158 8.98 12.62 5.86
CA THR A 158 7.84 11.73 5.63
C THR A 158 6.52 12.47 5.78
N SER A 159 6.36 13.30 6.82
CA SER A 159 5.11 14.05 7.06
C SER A 159 4.82 15.01 5.93
N ALA A 160 5.82 15.77 5.47
CA ALA A 160 5.69 16.71 4.36
C ALA A 160 5.31 15.99 3.05
N ALA A 161 5.98 14.88 2.74
CA ALA A 161 5.69 14.08 1.55
C ALA A 161 4.29 13.42 1.60
N ARG A 162 3.84 13.00 2.78
CA ARG A 162 2.50 12.45 2.99
C ARG A 162 1.40 13.50 2.84
N ALA A 163 1.63 14.75 3.28
CA ALA A 163 0.74 15.87 3.06
C ALA A 163 0.60 16.19 1.55
N ALA A 164 1.73 16.19 0.82
CA ALA A 164 1.74 16.35 -0.63
C ALA A 164 0.95 15.23 -1.33
N LEU A 165 1.14 13.96 -0.95
CA LEU A 165 0.36 12.83 -1.47
C LEU A 165 -1.13 12.99 -1.20
N LEU A 166 -1.54 13.42 -0.01
CA LEU A 166 -2.95 13.63 0.32
C LEU A 166 -3.60 14.67 -0.59
N ASN A 167 -2.93 15.81 -0.79
CA ASN A 167 -3.39 16.86 -1.69
C ASN A 167 -3.47 16.36 -3.15
N MET A 168 -2.44 15.65 -3.62
CA MET A 168 -2.42 15.05 -4.96
C MET A 168 -3.57 14.05 -5.15
N THR A 169 -3.83 13.18 -4.17
CA THR A 169 -4.93 12.21 -4.24
C THR A 169 -6.29 12.90 -4.38
N LEU A 170 -6.50 13.99 -3.62
CA LEU A 170 -7.72 14.81 -3.71
C LEU A 170 -7.86 15.49 -5.09
N THR A 171 -6.76 15.95 -5.66
CA THR A 171 -6.77 16.54 -7.01
C THR A 171 -7.06 15.49 -8.08
N LEU A 172 -6.41 14.33 -8.00
CA LEU A 172 -6.69 13.19 -8.91
C LEU A 172 -8.14 12.73 -8.85
N SER A 173 -8.78 12.74 -7.68
CA SER A 173 -10.20 12.35 -7.58
C SER A 173 -11.13 13.25 -8.38
N LYS A 174 -10.79 14.54 -8.49
CA LYS A 174 -11.55 15.50 -9.29
C LYS A 174 -11.25 15.39 -10.79
N GLU A 175 -10.03 15.09 -11.15
CA GLU A 175 -9.58 14.98 -12.53
C GLU A 175 -10.07 13.68 -13.19
N LEU A 176 -10.09 12.57 -12.44
CA LEU A 176 -10.41 11.25 -12.99
C LEU A 176 -11.88 10.86 -12.86
N VAL A 177 -12.72 11.64 -12.19
CA VAL A 177 -14.15 11.33 -12.03
C VAL A 177 -14.89 11.27 -13.36
N ASP A 178 -14.58 12.15 -14.30
CA ASP A 178 -15.20 12.17 -15.63
C ASP A 178 -14.78 10.95 -16.49
N LYS A 179 -13.74 10.24 -16.07
CA LYS A 179 -13.26 8.99 -16.68
C LYS A 179 -13.84 7.74 -15.98
N GLY A 180 -14.78 7.94 -15.06
CA GLY A 180 -15.40 6.85 -14.30
C GLY A 180 -14.50 6.24 -13.22
N ILE A 181 -13.35 6.86 -12.89
CA ILE A 181 -12.39 6.33 -11.92
C ILE A 181 -12.57 7.01 -10.57
N ARG A 182 -12.93 6.26 -9.53
CA ARG A 182 -12.94 6.74 -8.14
C ARG A 182 -11.51 6.76 -7.59
N VAL A 183 -11.14 7.81 -6.87
CA VAL A 183 -9.82 7.91 -6.24
C VAL A 183 -9.99 8.22 -4.76
N ASN A 184 -9.47 7.32 -3.91
CA ASN A 184 -9.56 7.41 -2.46
C ASN A 184 -8.19 7.33 -1.79
N SER A 185 -8.11 7.80 -0.55
CA SER A 185 -6.92 7.69 0.30
C SER A 185 -7.31 7.20 1.69
N ILE A 186 -6.56 6.23 2.22
CA ILE A 186 -6.66 5.82 3.62
C ILE A 186 -5.49 6.40 4.41
N LEU A 187 -5.76 7.07 5.53
CA LEU A 187 -4.74 7.64 6.40
C LEU A 187 -4.49 6.70 7.58
N LEU A 188 -3.39 5.98 7.52
CA LEU A 188 -3.03 5.00 8.54
C LEU A 188 -2.35 5.64 9.74
N GLY A 189 -2.71 5.19 10.92
CA GLY A 189 -1.92 5.34 12.13
C GLY A 189 -0.78 4.33 12.19
N MET A 190 -0.38 3.94 13.39
CA MET A 190 0.68 2.95 13.60
C MET A 190 0.11 1.53 13.43
N VAL A 191 0.60 0.82 12.42
CA VAL A 191 0.24 -0.56 12.10
C VAL A 191 1.47 -1.46 12.22
N GLU A 192 1.30 -2.67 12.74
CA GLU A 192 2.34 -3.69 12.78
C GLU A 192 2.90 -3.92 11.36
N SER A 193 4.22 -3.96 11.25
CA SER A 193 4.91 -4.11 9.98
C SER A 193 6.27 -4.76 10.15
N GLY A 194 6.89 -5.20 9.07
CA GLY A 194 8.25 -5.70 9.11
C GLY A 194 9.27 -4.67 9.64
N GLN A 195 9.00 -3.38 9.53
CA GLN A 195 9.84 -2.33 10.14
C GLN A 195 9.74 -2.37 11.67
N TRP A 196 8.55 -2.53 12.23
CA TRP A 196 8.35 -2.69 13.67
C TRP A 196 8.96 -4.00 14.19
N GLN A 197 8.84 -5.09 13.43
CA GLN A 197 9.46 -6.37 13.78
C GLN A 197 10.99 -6.23 13.86
N ARG A 198 11.62 -5.62 12.85
CA ARG A 198 13.08 -5.36 12.87
C ARG A 198 13.51 -4.49 14.06
N ARG A 199 12.73 -3.46 14.41
CA ARG A 199 13.01 -2.63 15.60
C ARG A 199 12.91 -3.45 16.89
N PHE A 200 11.92 -4.31 16.99
CA PHE A 200 11.75 -5.21 18.11
C PHE A 200 12.94 -6.17 18.22
N GLU A 201 13.40 -6.75 17.14
CA GLU A 201 14.54 -7.67 17.08
C GLU A 201 15.87 -6.98 17.38
N SER A 202 16.05 -5.75 16.95
CA SER A 202 17.30 -4.97 17.12
C SER A 202 17.44 -4.27 18.48
N ARG A 203 16.40 -4.27 19.34
CA ARG A 203 16.46 -3.61 20.63
C ARG A 203 17.48 -4.28 21.58
N SER A 204 18.09 -3.50 22.48
CA SER A 204 19.04 -3.99 23.47
C SER A 204 18.35 -4.78 24.58
N ASP A 205 17.24 -4.27 25.10
CA ASP A 205 16.43 -4.95 26.12
C ASP A 205 15.52 -6.01 25.47
N LYS A 206 15.75 -7.26 25.82
CA LYS A 206 14.98 -8.44 25.34
C LYS A 206 13.94 -8.95 26.35
N SER A 207 13.76 -8.28 27.49
CA SER A 207 12.89 -8.74 28.58
C SER A 207 11.40 -8.74 28.22
N GLN A 208 10.97 -7.89 27.30
CA GLN A 208 9.57 -7.76 26.93
C GLN A 208 9.20 -8.67 25.76
N SER A 209 7.99 -9.23 25.80
CA SER A 209 7.36 -9.86 24.65
C SER A 209 6.98 -8.82 23.58
N TRP A 210 6.68 -9.27 22.36
CA TRP A 210 6.18 -8.40 21.28
C TRP A 210 4.95 -7.60 21.72
N GLN A 211 3.98 -8.26 22.34
CA GLN A 211 2.73 -7.62 22.80
C GLN A 211 2.99 -6.54 23.85
N GLN A 212 3.85 -6.83 24.83
CA GLN A 212 4.20 -5.86 25.88
C GLN A 212 4.90 -4.64 25.29
N TRP A 213 5.90 -4.86 24.42
CA TRP A 213 6.66 -3.80 23.79
C TRP A 213 5.78 -2.91 22.90
N THR A 214 4.92 -3.49 22.06
CA THR A 214 4.01 -2.72 21.18
C THR A 214 2.94 -1.99 21.98
N ALA A 215 2.45 -2.55 23.10
CA ALA A 215 1.52 -1.88 23.99
C ALA A 215 2.16 -0.68 24.70
N ASP A 216 3.44 -0.77 25.10
CA ASP A 216 4.18 0.35 25.66
C ASP A 216 4.37 1.47 24.66
N ILE A 217 4.70 1.14 23.40
CA ILE A 217 4.76 2.12 22.31
C ILE A 217 3.41 2.79 22.11
N ALA A 218 2.34 2.01 22.03
CA ALA A 218 1.00 2.53 21.81
C ALA A 218 0.58 3.51 22.92
N ARG A 219 0.85 3.17 24.20
CA ARG A 219 0.59 4.06 25.33
C ARG A 219 1.40 5.35 25.26
N LYS A 220 2.72 5.26 24.97
CA LYS A 220 3.60 6.43 24.81
C LYS A 220 3.15 7.36 23.68
N ARG A 221 2.53 6.80 22.64
CA ARG A 221 2.00 7.53 21.49
C ARG A 221 0.54 7.96 21.63
N GLY A 222 -0.07 7.73 22.78
CA GLY A 222 -1.46 8.12 23.04
C GLY A 222 -2.47 7.39 22.18
N ILE A 223 -2.16 6.16 21.71
CA ILE A 223 -3.11 5.34 20.94
C ILE A 223 -4.17 4.80 21.89
N PRO A 224 -5.46 5.19 21.77
CA PRO A 224 -6.49 4.84 22.76
C PRO A 224 -6.70 3.33 22.93
N MET A 225 -6.51 2.55 21.87
CA MET A 225 -6.64 1.08 21.91
C MET A 225 -5.47 0.38 22.63
N ALA A 226 -4.45 1.12 23.08
CA ALA A 226 -3.24 0.62 23.74
C ALA A 226 -2.51 -0.52 22.97
N ARG A 227 -2.67 -0.57 21.66
CA ARG A 227 -1.97 -1.49 20.75
C ARG A 227 -1.75 -0.83 19.37
N LEU A 228 -0.84 -1.37 18.59
CA LEU A 228 -0.75 -1.05 17.16
C LEU A 228 -1.92 -1.68 16.41
N GLY A 229 -2.30 -1.11 15.29
CA GLY A 229 -3.20 -1.75 14.33
C GLY A 229 -2.57 -3.01 13.75
N LYS A 230 -3.37 -3.98 13.36
CA LYS A 230 -2.92 -5.17 12.64
C LYS A 230 -3.07 -4.95 11.13
N PRO A 231 -2.19 -5.50 10.28
CA PRO A 231 -2.28 -5.34 8.82
C PRO A 231 -3.64 -5.69 8.22
N GLN A 232 -4.35 -6.63 8.82
CA GLN A 232 -5.70 -7.04 8.39
C GLN A 232 -6.75 -5.91 8.55
N GLU A 233 -6.59 -5.04 9.55
CA GLU A 233 -7.57 -3.99 9.83
C GLU A 233 -7.61 -2.94 8.70
N PRO A 234 -6.49 -2.33 8.27
CA PRO A 234 -6.50 -1.45 7.09
C PRO A 234 -6.79 -2.21 5.78
N ALA A 235 -6.42 -3.48 5.67
CA ALA A 235 -6.72 -4.26 4.47
C ALA A 235 -8.23 -4.40 4.21
N GLN A 236 -9.05 -4.52 5.26
CA GLN A 236 -10.51 -4.52 5.14
C GLN A 236 -11.05 -3.19 4.60
N ALA A 237 -10.49 -2.06 5.07
CA ALA A 237 -10.86 -0.74 4.56
C ALA A 237 -10.40 -0.54 3.11
N LEU A 238 -9.23 -1.06 2.73
CA LEU A 238 -8.76 -1.03 1.35
C LEU A 238 -9.65 -1.86 0.43
N LEU A 239 -10.06 -3.05 0.85
CA LEU A 239 -11.03 -3.87 0.12
C LEU A 239 -12.35 -3.11 -0.12
N PHE A 240 -12.91 -2.48 0.93
CA PHE A 240 -14.14 -1.70 0.81
C PHE A 240 -13.97 -0.52 -0.15
N LEU A 241 -12.93 0.30 0.01
CA LEU A 241 -12.68 1.48 -0.83
C LEU A 241 -12.37 1.11 -2.29
N ALA A 242 -11.76 -0.04 -2.53
CA ALA A 242 -11.49 -0.53 -3.88
C ALA A 242 -12.73 -1.10 -4.56
N SER A 243 -13.67 -1.64 -3.80
CA SER A 243 -14.89 -2.28 -4.31
C SER A 243 -15.94 -1.26 -4.78
N PRO A 244 -16.96 -1.68 -5.57
CA PRO A 244 -18.07 -0.81 -5.98
C PRO A 244 -19.01 -0.42 -4.83
N LEU A 245 -18.75 -0.84 -3.62
CA LEU A 245 -19.56 -0.50 -2.43
C LEU A 245 -19.22 0.89 -1.85
N ALA A 246 -18.10 1.52 -2.25
CA ALA A 246 -17.64 2.81 -1.76
C ALA A 246 -17.92 3.95 -2.73
#